data_6714d3eb7fbe6a2e5f80fe701c7301bd
#
_entry.id   6714d3eb7fbe6a2e5f80fe701c7301bd
#
_cell.length_a   1.000
_cell.length_b   1.000
_cell.length_c   1.000
_cell.angle_alpha   90.00
_cell.angle_beta   90.00
_cell.angle_gamma   90.00
#
_symmetry.space_group_name_H-M   'P 1'
#
loop_
_entity.id
_entity.type
_entity.pdbx_description
1 polymer ?
#
loop_
_entity_poly.entity_id
_entity_poly.type
_entity_poly.pdbx_seq_one_letter_code
_entity_poly.pdbx_strand_id
1 'polypeptide(L)'
;IAGPVLLIATPFWGWAANRFEKHRALAIAIALQGTSALAYAFIPTGGTGFAVLLPVLLVGLVTQAAGIVAFPAIMGDIADYGRLKFGHDRTGVYFAFFTMAQKAIGGVGVALGACFFVKGCSTVR
;
A
#
# COMPACT_ATOMS: atom_id res chain seq x y z
N ILE A 1 15.88 6.61 4.59
CA ILE A 1 15.27 5.89 5.73
C ILE A 1 14.25 4.84 5.23
N ALA A 2 13.48 5.12 4.18
CA ALA A 2 12.47 4.18 3.65
C ALA A 2 13.09 2.88 3.09
N GLY A 3 14.21 2.96 2.36
CA GLY A 3 14.85 1.81 1.71
C GLY A 3 15.19 0.66 2.67
N PRO A 4 15.97 0.87 3.75
CA PRO A 4 16.33 -0.20 4.67
C PRO A 4 15.11 -0.79 5.41
N VAL A 5 14.10 0.02 5.73
CA VAL A 5 12.86 -0.46 6.36
C VAL A 5 12.11 -1.41 5.42
N LEU A 6 11.98 -1.07 4.14
CA LEU A 6 11.35 -1.91 3.14
C LEU A 6 12.12 -3.22 2.93
N LEU A 7 13.46 -3.18 2.92
CA LEU A 7 14.29 -4.37 2.77
C LEU A 7 14.09 -5.38 3.92
N ILE A 8 13.90 -4.90 5.15
CA ILE A 8 13.65 -5.77 6.31
C ILE A 8 12.18 -6.21 6.36
N ALA A 9 11.25 -5.33 5.99
CA ALA A 9 9.82 -5.64 6.02
C ALA A 9 9.40 -6.63 4.93
N THR A 10 10.06 -6.63 3.76
CA THR A 10 9.73 -7.53 2.64
C THR A 10 9.85 -9.02 3.01
N PRO A 11 10.97 -9.52 3.58
CA PRO A 11 11.07 -10.93 3.97
C PRO A 11 10.11 -11.29 5.13
N PHE A 12 9.84 -10.35 6.04
CA PHE A 12 8.86 -10.54 7.10
C PHE A 12 7.46 -10.80 6.52
N TRP A 13 7.02 -9.98 5.56
CA TRP A 13 5.72 -10.17 4.92
C TRP A 13 5.69 -11.41 4.01
N GLY A 14 6.81 -11.77 3.38
CA GLY A 14 6.92 -13.02 2.65
C GLY A 14 6.74 -14.24 3.55
N TRP A 15 7.36 -14.24 4.73
CA TRP A 15 7.15 -15.28 5.74
C TRP A 15 5.71 -15.28 6.27
N ALA A 16 5.15 -14.12 6.58
CA ALA A 16 3.77 -13.98 7.06
C ALA A 16 2.74 -14.47 6.02
N ALA A 17 2.93 -14.15 4.74
CA ALA A 17 2.06 -14.60 3.65
C ALA A 17 2.11 -16.13 3.45
N ASN A 18 3.25 -16.77 3.74
CA ASN A 18 3.37 -18.22 3.69
C ASN A 18 2.80 -18.92 4.93
N ARG A 19 2.81 -18.25 6.10
CA ARG A 19 2.31 -18.82 7.37
C ARG A 19 0.82 -18.60 7.55
N PHE A 20 0.33 -17.43 7.19
CA PHE A 20 -1.09 -17.08 7.16
C PHE A 20 -1.55 -17.10 5.71
N GLU A 21 -2.80 -17.45 5.44
CA GLU A 21 -3.34 -17.35 4.09
C GLU A 21 -3.08 -15.97 3.48
N LYS A 22 -2.59 -15.89 2.24
CA LYS A 22 -2.22 -14.66 1.53
C LYS A 22 -3.29 -13.57 1.65
N HIS A 23 -4.57 -13.96 1.59
CA HIS A 23 -5.71 -13.03 1.72
C HIS A 23 -5.84 -12.42 3.11
N ARG A 24 -5.58 -13.18 4.16
CA ARG A 24 -5.64 -12.70 5.55
C ARG A 24 -4.48 -11.76 5.85
N ALA A 25 -3.28 -12.10 5.40
CA ALA A 25 -2.11 -11.23 5.55
C ALA A 25 -2.33 -9.89 4.85
N LEU A 26 -2.89 -9.90 3.63
CA LEU A 26 -3.22 -8.69 2.90
C LEU A 26 -4.32 -7.87 3.60
N ALA A 27 -5.38 -8.52 4.10
CA ALA A 27 -6.46 -7.84 4.81
C ALA A 27 -5.94 -7.12 6.08
N ILE A 28 -5.07 -7.76 6.84
CA ILE A 28 -4.43 -7.17 8.03
C ILE A 28 -3.57 -5.97 7.62
N ALA A 29 -2.77 -6.11 6.55
CA ALA A 29 -1.93 -5.02 6.06
C ALA A 29 -2.77 -3.80 5.61
N ILE A 30 -3.87 -4.03 4.89
CA ILE A 30 -4.78 -2.96 4.45
C ILE A 30 -5.45 -2.29 5.66
N ALA A 31 -5.89 -3.05 6.66
CA ALA A 31 -6.47 -2.51 7.88
C ALA A 31 -5.47 -1.65 8.66
N LEU A 32 -4.22 -2.12 8.81
CA LEU A 32 -3.15 -1.32 9.42
C LEU A 32 -2.82 -0.06 8.60
N GLN A 33 -2.81 -0.16 7.28
CA GLN A 33 -2.57 0.99 6.40
C GLN A 33 -3.69 2.02 6.54
N GLY A 34 -4.95 1.58 6.61
CA GLY A 34 -6.10 2.46 6.82
C GLY A 34 -6.07 3.15 8.18
N THR A 35 -5.72 2.43 9.25
CA THR A 35 -5.59 3.02 10.60
C THR A 35 -4.43 4.02 10.68
N SER A 36 -3.29 3.73 10.03
CA SER A 36 -2.18 4.68 9.96
C SER A 36 -2.57 5.94 9.18
N ALA A 37 -3.31 5.81 8.08
CA ALA A 37 -3.80 6.94 7.31
C ALA A 37 -4.75 7.84 8.13
N LEU A 38 -5.65 7.25 8.93
CA LEU A 38 -6.50 8.00 9.85
C LEU A 38 -5.69 8.69 10.94
N ALA A 39 -4.65 8.04 11.46
CA ALA A 39 -3.78 8.62 12.49
C ALA A 39 -3.09 9.90 12.00
N TYR A 40 -2.74 10.01 10.70
CA TYR A 40 -2.18 11.26 10.15
C TYR A 40 -3.12 12.46 10.30
N ALA A 41 -4.44 12.27 10.24
CA ALA A 41 -5.41 13.35 10.40
C ALA A 41 -5.45 13.92 11.82
N PHE A 42 -5.00 13.17 12.82
CA PHE A 42 -5.02 13.55 14.24
C PHE A 42 -3.66 14.00 14.76
N ILE A 43 -2.63 14.10 13.94
CA ILE A 43 -1.30 14.54 14.38
C ILE A 43 -1.34 16.05 14.69
N PRO A 44 -1.03 16.47 15.93
CA PRO A 44 -1.00 17.87 16.30
C PRO A 44 0.13 18.60 15.57
N THR A 45 -0.15 19.81 15.12
CA THR A 45 0.84 20.72 14.54
C THR A 45 1.70 21.32 15.67
N GLY A 46 2.93 20.82 15.84
CA GLY A 46 3.86 21.31 16.87
C GLY A 46 5.04 20.38 17.09
N GLY A 47 5.92 20.71 18.02
CA GLY A 47 7.13 19.93 18.29
C GLY A 47 6.88 18.49 18.75
N THR A 48 5.75 18.24 19.44
CA THR A 48 5.29 16.89 19.82
C THR A 48 4.74 16.11 18.64
N GLY A 49 4.30 16.79 17.57
CA GLY A 49 3.79 16.16 16.34
C GLY A 49 4.84 15.27 15.67
N PHE A 50 6.12 15.66 15.71
CA PHE A 50 7.20 14.87 15.10
C PHE A 50 7.41 13.53 15.80
N ALA A 51 7.31 13.50 17.13
CA ALA A 51 7.45 12.26 17.91
C ALA A 51 6.33 11.24 17.61
N VAL A 52 5.11 11.71 17.30
CA VAL A 52 3.98 10.87 16.92
C VAL A 52 4.03 10.51 15.43
N LEU A 53 4.48 11.43 14.58
CA LEU A 53 4.60 11.21 13.14
C LEU A 53 5.53 10.05 12.81
N LEU A 54 6.68 9.95 13.48
CA LEU A 54 7.72 8.99 13.17
C LEU A 54 7.24 7.53 13.31
N PRO A 55 6.63 7.09 14.43
CA PRO A 55 6.11 5.71 14.54
C PRO A 55 4.96 5.44 13.56
N VAL A 56 4.06 6.39 13.32
CA VAL A 56 2.97 6.23 12.34
C VAL A 56 3.53 6.04 10.93
N LEU A 57 4.55 6.80 10.57
CA LEU A 57 5.23 6.70 9.28
C LEU A 57 5.95 5.33 9.14
N LEU A 58 6.60 4.85 10.19
CA LEU A 58 7.23 3.53 10.19
C LEU A 58 6.22 2.39 10.00
N VAL A 59 5.08 2.44 10.70
CA VAL A 59 3.99 1.47 10.51
C VAL A 59 3.48 1.53 9.07
N GLY A 60 3.27 2.72 8.51
CA GLY A 60 2.87 2.90 7.12
C GLY A 60 3.87 2.28 6.12
N LEU A 61 5.18 2.47 6.33
CA LEU A 61 6.23 1.88 5.49
C LEU A 61 6.27 0.35 5.59
N VAL A 62 6.12 -0.20 6.78
CA VAL A 62 6.10 -1.67 6.98
C VAL A 62 4.88 -2.28 6.30
N THR A 63 3.71 -1.67 6.41
CA THR A 63 2.49 -2.17 5.76
C THR A 63 2.52 -1.98 4.25
N GLN A 64 3.18 -0.96 3.73
CA GLN A 64 3.42 -0.77 2.30
C GLN A 64 4.18 -1.95 1.68
N ALA A 65 5.15 -2.52 2.40
CA ALA A 65 5.89 -3.69 1.94
C ALA A 65 5.00 -4.92 1.74
N ALA A 66 3.93 -5.08 2.52
CA ALA A 66 2.96 -6.15 2.33
C ALA A 66 2.29 -6.12 0.96
N GLY A 67 1.91 -4.93 0.49
CA GLY A 67 1.34 -4.75 -0.85
C GLY A 67 2.31 -5.16 -1.95
N ILE A 68 3.58 -4.77 -1.82
CA ILE A 68 4.64 -5.09 -2.81
C ILE A 68 4.81 -6.62 -2.95
N VAL A 69 4.65 -7.38 -1.86
CA VAL A 69 4.80 -8.84 -1.87
C VAL A 69 3.48 -9.55 -2.23
N ALA A 70 2.37 -9.15 -1.61
CA ALA A 70 1.12 -9.87 -1.71
C ALA A 70 0.40 -9.67 -3.06
N PHE A 71 0.44 -8.48 -3.64
CA PHE A 71 -0.26 -8.22 -4.90
C PHE A 71 0.29 -9.03 -6.08
N PRO A 72 1.62 -9.08 -6.34
CA PRO A 72 2.14 -9.91 -7.41
C PRO A 72 1.89 -11.41 -7.18
N ALA A 73 1.92 -11.88 -5.92
CA ALA A 73 1.65 -13.26 -5.58
C ALA A 73 0.20 -13.66 -5.89
N ILE A 74 -0.77 -12.80 -5.55
CA ILE A 74 -2.18 -13.03 -5.86
C ILE A 74 -2.44 -12.96 -7.37
N MET A 75 -1.78 -12.01 -8.07
CA MET A 75 -1.89 -11.91 -9.52
C MET A 75 -1.32 -13.14 -10.23
N GLY A 76 -0.23 -13.72 -9.72
CA GLY A 76 0.31 -14.99 -10.20
C GLY A 76 -0.70 -16.12 -10.06
N ASP A 77 -1.31 -16.27 -8.89
CA ASP A 77 -2.34 -17.31 -8.64
C ASP A 77 -3.55 -17.14 -9.58
N ILE A 78 -3.99 -15.90 -9.84
CA ILE A 78 -5.09 -15.62 -10.79
C ILE A 78 -4.69 -15.97 -12.24
N ALA A 79 -3.45 -15.66 -12.63
CA ALA A 79 -2.94 -15.96 -13.95
C ALA A 79 -2.84 -17.46 -14.19
N ASP A 80 -2.34 -18.23 -13.19
CA ASP A 80 -2.27 -19.69 -13.25
C ASP A 80 -3.65 -20.33 -13.33
N TYR A 81 -4.60 -19.83 -12.55
CA TYR A 81 -6.00 -20.28 -12.64
C TYR A 81 -6.60 -19.98 -14.01
N GLY A 82 -6.34 -18.80 -14.57
CA GLY A 82 -6.78 -18.40 -15.91
C GLY A 82 -6.20 -19.32 -16.99
N ARG A 83 -4.92 -19.68 -16.88
CA ARG A 83 -4.24 -20.60 -17.80
C ARG A 83 -4.85 -22.01 -17.76
N LEU A 84 -5.14 -22.52 -16.55
CA LEU A 84 -5.76 -23.83 -16.37
C LEU A 84 -7.18 -23.88 -16.94
N LYS A 85 -7.98 -22.82 -16.76
CA LYS A 85 -9.37 -22.79 -17.17
C LYS A 85 -9.58 -22.48 -18.65
N PHE A 86 -8.77 -21.59 -19.23
CA PHE A 86 -8.96 -21.07 -20.59
C PHE A 86 -7.92 -21.59 -21.60
N GLY A 87 -6.87 -22.27 -21.14
CA GLY A 87 -5.82 -22.82 -22.00
C GLY A 87 -4.90 -21.76 -22.67
N HIS A 88 -5.07 -20.50 -22.33
CA HIS A 88 -4.33 -19.38 -22.92
C HIS A 88 -3.58 -18.61 -21.85
N ASP A 89 -2.30 -18.32 -22.11
CA ASP A 89 -1.48 -17.51 -21.22
C ASP A 89 -1.78 -16.01 -21.46
N ARG A 90 -2.54 -15.40 -20.54
CA ARG A 90 -2.88 -13.97 -20.54
C ARG A 90 -2.27 -13.23 -19.36
N THR A 91 -1.24 -13.78 -18.76
CA THR A 91 -0.57 -13.23 -17.57
C THR A 91 -0.17 -11.76 -17.76
N GLY A 92 0.39 -11.41 -18.92
CA GLY A 92 0.78 -10.04 -19.24
C GLY A 92 -0.39 -9.04 -19.22
N VAL A 93 -1.57 -9.46 -19.67
CA VAL A 93 -2.77 -8.62 -19.67
C VAL A 93 -3.24 -8.32 -18.24
N TYR A 94 -3.22 -9.30 -17.35
CA TYR A 94 -3.60 -9.11 -15.95
C TYR A 94 -2.65 -8.15 -15.24
N PHE A 95 -1.33 -8.32 -15.43
CA PHE A 95 -0.34 -7.42 -14.84
C PHE A 95 -0.40 -6.02 -15.43
N ALA A 96 -0.62 -5.87 -16.74
CA ALA A 96 -0.78 -4.56 -17.39
C ALA A 96 -1.99 -3.82 -16.86
N PHE A 97 -3.14 -4.50 -16.76
CA PHE A 97 -4.36 -3.91 -16.21
C PHE A 97 -4.20 -3.50 -14.74
N PHE A 98 -3.57 -4.34 -13.93
CA PHE A 98 -3.32 -4.06 -12.53
C PHE A 98 -2.40 -2.84 -12.33
N THR A 99 -1.28 -2.78 -13.07
CA THR A 99 -0.36 -1.64 -12.99
C THR A 99 -0.98 -0.35 -13.49
N MET A 100 -1.83 -0.40 -14.53
CA MET A 100 -2.58 0.74 -15.01
C MET A 100 -3.57 1.25 -13.95
N ALA A 101 -4.32 0.34 -13.33
CA ALA A 101 -5.25 0.68 -12.25
C ALA A 101 -4.54 1.31 -11.05
N GLN A 102 -3.41 0.75 -10.62
CA GLN A 102 -2.60 1.32 -9.53
C GLN A 102 -2.13 2.75 -9.84
N LYS A 103 -1.63 2.98 -11.05
CA LYS A 103 -1.17 4.32 -11.47
C LYS A 103 -2.32 5.32 -11.55
N ALA A 104 -3.48 4.89 -12.06
CA ALA A 104 -4.67 5.74 -12.12
C ALA A 104 -5.15 6.15 -10.72
N ILE A 105 -5.27 5.19 -9.79
CA ILE A 105 -5.66 5.45 -8.39
C ILE A 105 -4.64 6.34 -7.70
N GLY A 106 -3.34 6.07 -7.88
CA GLY A 106 -2.27 6.89 -7.34
C GLY A 106 -2.32 8.33 -7.85
N GLY A 107 -2.53 8.52 -9.15
CA GLY A 107 -2.67 9.83 -9.76
C GLY A 107 -3.86 10.62 -9.22
N VAL A 108 -5.01 9.99 -9.10
CA VAL A 108 -6.22 10.61 -8.49
C VAL A 108 -5.96 10.95 -7.02
N GLY A 109 -5.31 10.07 -6.26
CA GLY A 109 -4.97 10.31 -4.86
C GLY A 109 -4.07 11.53 -4.67
N VAL A 110 -3.04 11.66 -5.51
CA VAL A 110 -2.13 12.82 -5.50
C VAL A 110 -2.88 14.10 -5.89
N ALA A 111 -3.72 14.06 -6.92
CA ALA A 111 -4.49 15.23 -7.38
C ALA A 111 -5.44 15.71 -6.29
N LEU A 112 -6.18 14.81 -5.63
CA LEU A 112 -7.05 15.15 -4.51
C LEU A 112 -6.27 15.70 -3.33
N GLY A 113 -5.15 15.09 -2.95
CA GLY A 113 -4.27 15.58 -1.89
C GLY A 113 -3.77 16.99 -2.16
N ALA A 114 -3.33 17.27 -3.39
CA ALA A 114 -2.89 18.60 -3.81
C ALA A 114 -4.01 19.64 -3.73
N CYS A 115 -5.22 19.28 -4.16
CA CYS A 115 -6.40 20.17 -4.08
C CYS A 115 -6.76 20.52 -2.63
N PHE A 116 -6.70 19.54 -1.72
CA PHE A 116 -6.94 19.78 -0.29
C PHE A 116 -5.86 20.69 0.32
N PHE A 117 -4.60 20.48 -0.05
CA PHE A 117 -3.48 21.28 0.46
C PHE A 117 -3.57 22.73 0.00
N VAL A 118 -3.88 22.95 -1.27
CA VAL A 118 -4.04 24.31 -1.85
C VAL A 118 -5.25 25.02 -1.22
N LYS A 119 -6.38 24.34 -1.03
CA LYS A 119 -7.56 24.93 -0.36
C LYS A 119 -7.28 25.29 1.09
N GLY A 120 -6.59 24.41 1.84
CA GLY A 120 -6.16 24.69 3.20
C GLY A 120 -5.23 25.91 3.30
N CYS A 121 -4.35 26.11 2.33
CA CYS A 121 -3.46 27.26 2.29
C CYS A 121 -4.17 28.58 1.94
N SER A 122 -5.28 28.54 1.19
CA SER A 122 -6.06 29.72 0.83
C SER A 122 -6.98 30.20 1.94
N THR A 123 -7.29 29.36 2.95
CA THR A 123 -8.20 29.71 4.06
C THR A 123 -7.45 30.34 5.25
N VAL A 124 -6.11 30.34 5.23
CA VAL A 124 -5.24 30.88 6.29
C VAL A 124 -4.72 32.31 5.96
N ARG A 125 -5.26 32.95 4.93
CA ARG A 125 -4.91 34.34 4.56
C ARG A 125 -5.96 35.35 5.00
#